data_7837973da82750faab48c61ccf89832f
#
_entry.id   7837973da82750faab48c61ccf89832f
#
_cell.length_a   1.000
_cell.length_b   1.000
_cell.length_c   1.000
_cell.angle_alpha   90.00
_cell.angle_beta   90.00
_cell.angle_gamma   90.00
#
_symmetry.space_group_name_H-M   'P 1'
#
loop_
_entity.id
_entity.type
_entity.pdbx_description
1 polymer ?
#
loop_
_entity_poly.entity_id
_entity_poly.type
_entity_poly.pdbx_seq_one_letter_code
_entity_poly.pdbx_strand_id
1 'polypeptide(L)'
;MDELLSDDLYDMREALEHNDPACPTSWFILKPGMADQGNGIRLFSSVEQLEHIFQAFEDDDDDEEAGITSQLRHFVIQDYISAPLLVAPDHTARKFHLRVYVICVGGLYVYMHDDMLALFSDTEYAPPTGEMQDLRGHLTNTCYQNGTEKENVYLWRDLVGQPACLASERFTLTQAHID
;
A
#
# COMPACT_ATOMS: atom_id res chain seq x y z
N MET A 1 -24.24 4.65 0.15
CA MET A 1 -24.16 4.75 -1.33
C MET A 1 -24.27 6.19 -1.84
N ASP A 2 -25.09 7.05 -1.23
CA ASP A 2 -25.27 8.45 -1.69
C ASP A 2 -23.99 9.31 -1.59
N GLU A 3 -23.06 8.99 -0.69
CA GLU A 3 -21.78 9.71 -0.56
C GLU A 3 -20.75 9.38 -1.66
N LEU A 4 -20.93 8.27 -2.39
CA LEU A 4 -20.13 7.93 -3.57
C LEU A 4 -20.51 8.77 -4.80
N LEU A 5 -21.52 9.63 -4.68
CA LEU A 5 -22.03 10.49 -5.75
C LEU A 5 -21.48 11.92 -5.70
N SER A 6 -20.52 12.21 -4.78
CA SER A 6 -19.90 13.52 -4.73
C SER A 6 -19.00 13.74 -5.96
N ASP A 7 -18.90 15.00 -6.41
CA ASP A 7 -18.03 15.40 -7.53
C ASP A 7 -16.55 14.99 -7.31
N ASP A 8 -16.13 14.90 -6.04
CA ASP A 8 -14.77 14.52 -5.66
C ASP A 8 -14.41 13.04 -5.97
N LEU A 9 -15.43 12.18 -6.21
CA LEU A 9 -15.25 10.77 -6.54
C LEU A 9 -15.58 10.46 -8.00
N TYR A 10 -15.82 11.48 -8.81
CA TYR A 10 -16.24 11.30 -10.21
C TYR A 10 -15.21 10.52 -11.03
N ASP A 11 -13.94 10.89 -10.95
CA ASP A 11 -12.85 10.26 -11.72
C ASP A 11 -12.69 8.77 -11.35
N MET A 12 -12.79 8.46 -10.05
CA MET A 12 -12.76 7.07 -9.57
C MET A 12 -13.95 6.28 -10.12
N ARG A 13 -15.14 6.84 -10.06
CA ARG A 13 -16.35 6.19 -10.54
C ARG A 13 -16.29 5.92 -12.04
N GLU A 14 -15.86 6.89 -12.83
CA GLU A 14 -15.67 6.74 -14.27
C GLU A 14 -14.65 5.63 -14.56
N ALA A 15 -13.52 5.60 -13.84
CA ALA A 15 -12.52 4.54 -13.99
C ALA A 15 -13.06 3.16 -13.64
N LEU A 16 -13.89 3.03 -12.60
CA LEU A 16 -14.51 1.76 -12.21
C LEU A 16 -15.58 1.29 -13.23
N GLU A 17 -16.37 2.20 -13.77
CA GLU A 17 -17.38 1.89 -14.78
C GLU A 17 -16.77 1.40 -16.12
N HIS A 18 -15.53 1.81 -16.42
CA HIS A 18 -14.81 1.40 -17.64
C HIS A 18 -13.85 0.22 -17.42
N ASN A 19 -13.69 -0.27 -16.19
CA ASN A 19 -12.87 -1.43 -15.91
C ASN A 19 -13.52 -2.72 -16.44
N ASP A 20 -12.69 -3.55 -17.10
CA ASP A 20 -13.10 -4.93 -17.40
C ASP A 20 -12.98 -5.78 -16.12
N PRO A 21 -14.07 -6.35 -15.59
CA PRO A 21 -14.00 -7.20 -14.39
C PRO A 21 -13.05 -8.38 -14.51
N ALA A 22 -12.84 -8.88 -15.74
CA ALA A 22 -11.92 -10.00 -16.00
C ALA A 22 -10.44 -9.59 -16.05
N CYS A 23 -10.17 -8.32 -16.40
CA CYS A 23 -8.81 -7.78 -16.50
C CYS A 23 -8.80 -6.30 -16.12
N PRO A 24 -8.94 -5.97 -14.83
CA PRO A 24 -9.00 -4.58 -14.38
C PRO A 24 -7.69 -3.84 -14.66
N THR A 25 -7.79 -2.65 -15.23
CA THR A 25 -6.66 -1.75 -15.48
C THR A 25 -6.47 -0.72 -14.37
N SER A 26 -7.56 -0.36 -13.68
CA SER A 26 -7.57 0.61 -12.59
C SER A 26 -7.87 -0.09 -11.27
N TRP A 27 -6.99 0.12 -10.30
CA TRP A 27 -7.12 -0.40 -8.95
C TRP A 27 -7.11 0.74 -7.94
N PHE A 28 -7.86 0.58 -6.89
CA PHE A 28 -7.97 1.54 -5.80
C PHE A 28 -7.66 0.86 -4.47
N ILE A 29 -7.19 1.66 -3.52
CA ILE A 29 -6.94 1.24 -2.14
C ILE A 29 -7.84 2.03 -1.21
N LEU A 30 -8.64 1.33 -0.41
CA LEU A 30 -9.46 1.88 0.67
C LEU A 30 -8.66 1.81 1.97
N LYS A 31 -8.58 2.91 2.67
CA LYS A 31 -7.88 3.02 3.97
C LYS A 31 -8.82 3.65 4.99
N PRO A 32 -9.07 2.99 6.14
CA PRO A 32 -9.79 3.61 7.24
C PRO A 32 -9.01 4.79 7.82
N GLY A 33 -9.70 5.89 8.13
CA GLY A 33 -9.07 7.12 8.60
C GLY A 33 -8.50 7.06 10.02
N MET A 34 -8.98 6.14 10.85
CA MET A 34 -8.61 6.02 12.27
C MET A 34 -7.95 4.68 12.62
N ALA A 35 -7.74 3.80 11.63
CA ALA A 35 -7.07 2.53 11.85
C ALA A 35 -5.56 2.68 11.70
N ASP A 36 -4.83 1.99 12.54
CA ASP A 36 -3.37 1.85 12.49
C ASP A 36 -2.95 0.46 11.99
N GLN A 37 -1.65 0.25 11.84
CA GLN A 37 -1.05 -1.04 11.50
C GLN A 37 -1.53 -1.70 10.18
N GLY A 38 -2.27 -0.97 9.33
CA GLY A 38 -2.81 -1.50 8.08
C GLY A 38 -4.15 -2.23 8.22
N ASN A 39 -4.75 -2.21 9.41
CA ASN A 39 -6.06 -2.81 9.66
C ASN A 39 -7.13 -2.16 8.79
N GLY A 40 -8.03 -2.99 8.24
CA GLY A 40 -9.14 -2.54 7.42
C GLY A 40 -8.75 -2.01 6.03
N ILE A 41 -7.46 -2.01 5.63
CA ILE A 41 -7.06 -1.68 4.27
C ILE A 41 -7.59 -2.75 3.31
N ARG A 42 -8.16 -2.31 2.18
CA ARG A 42 -8.66 -3.19 1.12
C ARG A 42 -8.27 -2.65 -0.26
N LEU A 43 -8.09 -3.55 -1.22
CA LEU A 43 -7.94 -3.22 -2.64
C LEU A 43 -9.23 -3.59 -3.38
N PHE A 44 -9.61 -2.76 -4.35
CA PHE A 44 -10.79 -3.02 -5.18
C PHE A 44 -10.61 -2.42 -6.58
N SER A 45 -11.34 -2.95 -7.53
CA SER A 45 -11.34 -2.53 -8.94
C SER A 45 -12.74 -2.46 -9.54
N SER A 46 -13.79 -2.69 -8.74
CA SER A 46 -15.17 -2.52 -9.15
C SER A 46 -16.04 -1.98 -8.02
N VAL A 47 -17.21 -1.44 -8.37
CA VAL A 47 -18.19 -0.93 -7.41
C VAL A 47 -18.73 -2.06 -6.55
N GLU A 48 -18.97 -3.24 -7.14
CA GLU A 48 -19.48 -4.41 -6.44
C GLU A 48 -18.50 -4.88 -5.35
N GLN A 49 -17.18 -4.86 -5.64
CA GLN A 49 -16.15 -5.17 -4.64
C GLN A 49 -16.16 -4.16 -3.49
N LEU A 50 -16.31 -2.87 -3.80
CA LEU A 50 -16.39 -1.84 -2.78
C LEU A 50 -17.63 -2.01 -1.90
N GLU A 51 -18.79 -2.32 -2.49
CA GLU A 51 -20.02 -2.62 -1.75
C GLU A 51 -19.85 -3.83 -0.82
N HIS A 52 -19.23 -4.90 -1.29
CA HIS A 52 -18.93 -6.07 -0.47
C HIS A 52 -17.98 -5.75 0.69
N ILE A 53 -16.99 -4.87 0.48
CA ILE A 53 -16.08 -4.42 1.53
C ILE A 53 -16.87 -3.70 2.64
N PHE A 54 -17.78 -2.79 2.28
CA PHE A 54 -18.59 -2.09 3.27
C PHE A 54 -19.58 -3.01 3.98
N GLN A 55 -20.20 -3.95 3.26
CA GLN A 55 -21.06 -4.96 3.88
C GLN A 55 -20.29 -5.80 4.91
N ALA A 56 -19.08 -6.26 4.57
CA ALA A 56 -18.25 -7.00 5.50
C ALA A 56 -17.91 -6.17 6.76
N PHE A 57 -17.70 -4.86 6.65
CA PHE A 57 -17.47 -4.00 7.81
C PHE A 57 -18.73 -3.82 8.69
N GLU A 58 -19.93 -3.96 8.12
CA GLU A 58 -21.19 -3.90 8.86
C GLU A 58 -21.52 -5.24 9.55
N ASP A 59 -21.17 -6.36 8.91
CA ASP A 59 -21.47 -7.70 9.40
C ASP A 59 -20.50 -8.16 10.54
N ASP A 60 -19.29 -7.60 10.58
CA ASP A 60 -18.27 -7.90 11.61
C ASP A 60 -18.56 -7.29 13.00
N ASP A 61 -19.77 -6.74 13.23
CA ASP A 61 -20.17 -6.11 14.50
C ASP A 61 -20.22 -7.07 15.71
N ASP A 62 -20.14 -8.39 15.50
CA ASP A 62 -20.26 -9.39 16.55
C ASP A 62 -18.92 -9.87 17.18
N ASP A 63 -17.76 -9.49 16.64
CA ASP A 63 -16.44 -9.84 17.19
C ASP A 63 -15.79 -8.64 17.91
N GLU A 64 -15.32 -8.85 19.16
CA GLU A 64 -14.69 -7.78 19.98
C GLU A 64 -13.45 -7.16 19.34
N GLU A 65 -12.74 -7.85 18.42
CA GLU A 65 -11.66 -7.29 17.61
C GLU A 65 -12.15 -6.50 16.38
N ALA A 66 -13.33 -6.85 15.86
CA ALA A 66 -13.98 -6.18 14.74
C ALA A 66 -14.67 -4.87 15.15
N GLY A 67 -14.98 -4.69 16.41
CA GLY A 67 -15.64 -3.50 16.96
C GLY A 67 -14.90 -2.17 16.71
N ILE A 68 -13.66 -2.23 16.22
CA ILE A 68 -12.91 -1.05 15.78
C ILE A 68 -13.31 -0.66 14.36
N THR A 69 -13.58 -1.61 13.48
CA THR A 69 -13.93 -1.36 12.08
C THR A 69 -15.34 -0.80 11.90
N SER A 70 -16.30 -1.26 12.68
CA SER A 70 -17.70 -0.77 12.66
C SER A 70 -17.84 0.69 13.12
N GLN A 71 -16.89 1.19 13.92
CA GLN A 71 -16.84 2.59 14.37
C GLN A 71 -16.16 3.53 13.35
N LEU A 72 -15.57 2.98 12.28
CA LEU A 72 -14.87 3.76 11.27
C LEU A 72 -15.87 4.44 10.33
N ARG A 73 -16.01 5.74 10.47
CA ARG A 73 -16.93 6.57 9.64
C ARG A 73 -16.23 7.33 8.53
N HIS A 74 -14.90 7.28 8.48
CA HIS A 74 -14.10 8.03 7.51
C HIS A 74 -13.13 7.10 6.83
N PHE A 75 -13.16 7.10 5.52
CA PHE A 75 -12.25 6.32 4.67
C PHE A 75 -11.55 7.25 3.69
N VAL A 76 -10.35 6.88 3.32
CA VAL A 76 -9.60 7.50 2.23
C VAL A 76 -9.51 6.48 1.10
N ILE A 77 -9.93 6.88 -0.09
CA ILE A 77 -9.74 6.11 -1.32
C ILE A 77 -8.64 6.78 -2.13
N GLN A 78 -7.71 5.99 -2.62
CA GLN A 78 -6.58 6.45 -3.42
C GLN A 78 -6.37 5.50 -4.60
N ASP A 79 -5.84 6.03 -5.71
CA ASP A 79 -5.34 5.20 -6.80
C ASP A 79 -4.28 4.23 -6.27
N TYR A 80 -4.39 2.97 -6.67
CA TYR A 80 -3.39 1.99 -6.33
C TYR A 80 -2.31 1.92 -7.42
N ILE A 81 -1.06 2.10 -7.03
CA ILE A 81 0.09 1.99 -7.93
C ILE A 81 0.39 0.50 -8.16
N SER A 82 -0.07 -0.02 -9.30
CA SER A 82 0.07 -1.45 -9.66
C SER A 82 1.44 -1.80 -10.24
N ALA A 83 2.26 -0.82 -10.62
CA ALA A 83 3.61 -1.02 -11.13
C ALA A 83 4.64 -0.25 -10.28
N PRO A 84 4.81 -0.61 -8.99
CA PRO A 84 5.77 0.05 -8.11
C PRO A 84 7.21 -0.32 -8.49
N LEU A 85 8.17 0.49 -8.03
CA LEU A 85 9.56 0.05 -8.00
C LEU A 85 9.69 -1.13 -7.03
N LEU A 86 10.26 -2.22 -7.52
CA LEU A 86 10.56 -3.42 -6.73
C LEU A 86 12.05 -3.59 -6.58
N VAL A 87 12.49 -4.07 -5.43
CA VAL A 87 13.90 -4.42 -5.17
C VAL A 87 13.95 -5.84 -4.61
N ALA A 88 15.01 -6.57 -4.95
CA ALA A 88 15.18 -7.97 -4.58
C ALA A 88 16.43 -8.18 -3.70
N PRO A 89 16.44 -7.75 -2.43
CA PRO A 89 17.60 -7.87 -1.55
C PRO A 89 17.95 -9.33 -1.23
N ASP A 90 16.99 -10.22 -1.32
CA ASP A 90 17.10 -11.67 -1.08
C ASP A 90 16.70 -12.50 -2.31
N HIS A 91 16.83 -11.94 -3.53
CA HIS A 91 16.39 -12.50 -4.80
C HIS A 91 14.86 -12.53 -5.00
N THR A 92 14.08 -12.01 -4.06
CA THR A 92 12.63 -11.91 -4.14
C THR A 92 12.23 -10.46 -4.41
N ALA A 93 11.58 -10.20 -5.56
CA ALA A 93 11.15 -8.86 -5.95
C ALA A 93 9.98 -8.39 -5.08
N ARG A 94 10.27 -7.51 -4.14
CA ARG A 94 9.31 -7.04 -3.14
C ARG A 94 9.05 -5.54 -3.25
N LYS A 95 7.81 -5.16 -2.93
CA LYS A 95 7.42 -3.77 -2.73
C LYS A 95 8.03 -3.24 -1.44
N PHE A 96 8.38 -1.96 -1.41
CA PHE A 96 8.91 -1.30 -0.22
C PHE A 96 8.46 0.14 -0.12
N HIS A 97 8.66 0.74 1.04
CA HIS A 97 8.62 2.19 1.21
C HIS A 97 9.87 2.67 1.96
N LEU A 98 10.22 3.93 1.76
CA LEU A 98 11.32 4.56 2.48
C LEU A 98 10.78 5.30 3.72
N ARG A 99 11.40 5.05 4.86
CA ARG A 99 11.21 5.82 6.09
C ARG A 99 12.37 6.80 6.24
N VAL A 100 12.03 8.07 6.20
CA VAL A 100 12.99 9.17 6.30
C VAL A 100 12.69 9.95 7.56
N TYR A 101 13.73 10.26 8.35
CA TYR A 101 13.61 11.08 9.55
C TYR A 101 13.99 12.52 9.23
N VAL A 102 13.08 13.44 9.52
CA VAL A 102 13.25 14.87 9.28
C VAL A 102 13.04 15.62 10.58
N ILE A 103 13.94 16.53 10.91
CA ILE A 103 13.84 17.40 12.08
C ILE A 103 13.70 18.84 11.61
N CYS A 104 12.68 19.54 12.13
CA CYS A 104 12.46 20.96 11.91
C CYS A 104 12.75 21.74 13.20
N VAL A 105 13.60 22.76 13.15
CA VAL A 105 14.03 23.54 14.30
C VAL A 105 13.77 25.04 14.07
N GLY A 106 13.13 25.69 15.03
CA GLY A 106 12.96 27.15 15.08
C GLY A 106 12.27 27.73 13.85
N GLY A 107 12.88 28.71 13.22
CA GLY A 107 12.34 29.44 12.07
C GLY A 107 12.46 28.71 10.72
N LEU A 108 12.20 27.41 10.68
CA LEU A 108 12.22 26.54 9.48
C LEU A 108 13.61 26.05 9.03
N TYR A 109 14.49 25.74 9.96
CA TYR A 109 15.66 24.92 9.62
C TYR A 109 15.23 23.45 9.55
N VAL A 110 15.37 22.84 8.38
CA VAL A 110 14.98 21.46 8.09
C VAL A 110 16.24 20.63 7.91
N TYR A 111 16.35 19.57 8.69
CA TYR A 111 17.44 18.59 8.58
C TYR A 111 16.86 17.22 8.28
N MET A 112 17.42 16.55 7.31
CA MET A 112 17.07 15.17 6.97
C MET A 112 18.21 14.27 7.45
N HIS A 113 17.87 13.13 8.06
CA HIS A 113 18.85 12.13 8.45
C HIS A 113 19.38 11.41 7.20
N ASP A 114 20.68 11.21 7.12
CA ASP A 114 21.33 10.60 5.95
C ASP A 114 20.95 9.12 5.78
N ASP A 115 20.67 8.42 6.88
CA ASP A 115 20.24 7.03 6.85
C ASP A 115 18.72 6.94 6.69
N MET A 116 18.29 6.39 5.56
CA MET A 116 16.90 6.04 5.29
C MET A 116 16.72 4.53 5.47
N LEU A 117 15.55 4.13 5.97
CA LEU A 117 15.18 2.73 6.08
C LEU A 117 14.26 2.34 4.92
N ALA A 118 14.58 1.25 4.24
CA ALA A 118 13.68 0.59 3.30
C ALA A 118 12.95 -0.54 4.01
N LEU A 119 11.61 -0.41 4.10
CA LEU A 119 10.72 -1.38 4.75
C LEU A 119 9.99 -2.16 3.67
N PHE A 120 10.26 -3.46 3.58
CA PHE A 120 9.75 -4.33 2.52
C PHE A 120 8.46 -5.04 2.92
N SER A 121 7.65 -5.40 1.92
CA SER A 121 6.55 -6.33 2.08
C SER A 121 7.05 -7.72 2.49
N ASP A 122 6.18 -8.52 3.12
CA ASP A 122 6.54 -9.85 3.63
C ASP A 122 6.74 -10.87 2.52
N THR A 123 5.98 -10.73 1.44
CA THR A 123 6.02 -11.64 0.29
C THR A 123 6.35 -10.91 -1.01
N GLU A 124 6.69 -11.70 -2.03
CA GLU A 124 6.91 -11.22 -3.38
C GLU A 124 5.69 -10.42 -3.88
N TYR A 125 5.98 -9.32 -4.58
CA TYR A 125 4.93 -8.53 -5.20
C TYR A 125 4.40 -9.22 -6.46
N ALA A 126 3.10 -9.36 -6.53
CA ALA A 126 2.38 -9.68 -7.75
C ALA A 126 1.37 -8.55 -8.06
N PRO A 127 1.12 -8.20 -9.33
CA PRO A 127 0.05 -7.28 -9.65
C PRO A 127 -1.28 -7.74 -9.07
N PRO A 128 -2.15 -6.83 -8.60
CA PRO A 128 -3.43 -7.22 -8.04
C PRO A 128 -4.30 -7.91 -9.10
N THR A 129 -5.03 -8.94 -8.69
CA THR A 129 -5.94 -9.72 -9.54
C THR A 129 -7.27 -9.92 -8.82
N GLY A 130 -8.38 -9.95 -9.54
CA GLY A 130 -9.74 -10.31 -9.14
C GLY A 130 -10.07 -10.13 -7.66
N GLU A 131 -10.17 -11.21 -6.92
CA GLU A 131 -10.43 -11.19 -5.48
C GLU A 131 -9.12 -11.21 -4.69
N MET A 132 -8.71 -10.03 -4.20
CA MET A 132 -7.50 -9.87 -3.38
C MET A 132 -7.83 -10.07 -1.91
N GLN A 133 -7.45 -11.22 -1.37
CA GLN A 133 -7.55 -11.51 0.06
C GLN A 133 -6.23 -11.34 0.80
N ASP A 134 -5.10 -11.63 0.15
CA ASP A 134 -3.76 -11.54 0.75
C ASP A 134 -3.05 -10.25 0.35
N LEU A 135 -2.86 -9.34 1.30
CA LEU A 135 -2.21 -8.06 1.11
C LEU A 135 -0.73 -8.04 1.52
N ARG A 136 -0.13 -9.18 1.92
CA ARG A 136 1.26 -9.23 2.43
C ARG A 136 2.31 -8.80 1.40
N GLY A 137 2.04 -8.98 0.10
CA GLY A 137 2.88 -8.46 -0.98
C GLY A 137 2.62 -7.00 -1.34
N HIS A 138 1.52 -6.41 -0.85
CA HIS A 138 1.05 -5.07 -1.21
C HIS A 138 1.26 -4.05 -0.10
N LEU A 139 1.17 -4.47 1.17
CA LEU A 139 1.40 -3.63 2.35
C LEU A 139 2.82 -3.81 2.86
N THR A 140 3.45 -2.72 3.21
CA THR A 140 4.83 -2.67 3.70
C THR A 140 4.90 -2.25 5.18
N ASN A 141 3.76 -2.22 5.88
CA ASN A 141 3.68 -1.96 7.30
C ASN A 141 4.28 -3.13 8.08
N THR A 142 5.30 -2.89 8.89
CA THR A 142 5.99 -3.94 9.66
C THR A 142 5.06 -4.71 10.59
N CYS A 143 4.04 -4.06 11.13
CA CYS A 143 3.06 -4.70 12.02
C CYS A 143 2.10 -5.67 11.30
N TYR A 144 1.95 -5.56 9.99
CA TYR A 144 1.10 -6.44 9.18
C TYR A 144 1.82 -7.73 8.75
N GLN A 145 3.12 -7.80 8.99
CA GLN A 145 3.98 -8.86 8.52
C GLN A 145 4.19 -9.92 9.59
N ASN A 146 4.16 -11.20 9.19
CA ASN A 146 4.37 -12.34 10.09
C ASN A 146 5.85 -12.64 10.36
N GLY A 147 6.78 -11.96 9.66
CA GLY A 147 8.22 -12.11 9.81
C GLY A 147 8.77 -11.35 11.03
N THR A 148 10.01 -11.64 11.40
CA THR A 148 10.72 -10.81 12.38
C THR A 148 11.01 -9.45 11.73
N GLU A 149 10.78 -8.34 12.44
CA GLU A 149 11.01 -6.97 11.95
C GLU A 149 12.39 -6.79 11.30
N LYS A 150 13.38 -7.61 11.69
CA LYS A 150 14.75 -7.53 11.19
C LYS A 150 14.93 -8.08 9.77
N GLU A 151 14.03 -8.93 9.28
CA GLU A 151 14.17 -9.57 7.97
C GLU A 151 13.64 -8.69 6.83
N ASN A 152 12.82 -7.69 7.14
CA ASN A 152 12.16 -6.85 6.15
C ASN A 152 12.60 -5.38 6.20
N VAL A 153 13.62 -5.04 7.01
CA VAL A 153 14.13 -3.68 7.16
C VAL A 153 15.60 -3.62 6.79
N TYR A 154 15.93 -2.78 5.83
CA TYR A 154 17.29 -2.56 5.32
C TYR A 154 17.64 -1.08 5.38
N LEU A 155 18.93 -0.76 5.51
CA LEU A 155 19.41 0.58 5.20
C LEU A 155 19.36 0.77 3.67
N TRP A 156 18.75 1.88 3.21
CA TRP A 156 18.59 2.14 1.78
C TRP A 156 19.92 2.14 1.04
N ARG A 157 20.97 2.72 1.63
CA ARG A 157 22.32 2.75 1.06
C ARG A 157 22.96 1.36 0.88
N ASP A 158 22.54 0.36 1.67
CA ASP A 158 23.11 -1.01 1.59
C ASP A 158 22.48 -1.82 0.43
N LEU A 159 21.46 -1.25 -0.26
CA LEU A 159 20.82 -1.89 -1.39
C LEU A 159 21.51 -1.61 -2.74
N VAL A 160 22.63 -0.87 -2.74
CA VAL A 160 23.47 -0.72 -3.94
C VAL A 160 23.92 -2.09 -4.43
N GLY A 161 23.77 -2.35 -5.74
CA GLY A 161 24.08 -3.63 -6.35
C GLY A 161 22.94 -4.65 -6.36
N GLN A 162 21.84 -4.36 -5.67
CA GLN A 162 20.67 -5.25 -5.68
C GLN A 162 19.88 -5.16 -6.99
N PRO A 163 19.32 -6.28 -7.46
CA PRO A 163 18.42 -6.28 -8.60
C PRO A 163 17.14 -5.48 -8.29
N ALA A 164 16.70 -4.71 -9.27
CA ALA A 164 15.49 -3.91 -9.19
C ALA A 164 14.67 -4.03 -10.47
N CYS A 165 13.36 -3.74 -10.36
CA CYS A 165 12.43 -3.78 -11.48
C CYS A 165 11.42 -2.64 -11.36
N LEU A 166 11.22 -1.87 -12.42
CA LEU A 166 10.18 -0.86 -12.54
C LEU A 166 9.42 -1.08 -13.86
N ALA A 167 8.12 -1.31 -13.79
CA ALA A 167 7.26 -1.50 -14.96
C ALA A 167 7.83 -2.47 -16.01
N SER A 168 8.39 -3.61 -15.58
CA SER A 168 9.03 -4.65 -16.39
C SER A 168 10.47 -4.35 -16.85
N GLU A 169 11.00 -3.16 -16.65
CA GLU A 169 12.42 -2.87 -16.85
C GLU A 169 13.23 -3.39 -15.66
N ARG A 170 14.21 -4.27 -15.94
CA ARG A 170 15.12 -4.80 -14.92
C ARG A 170 16.44 -4.06 -14.96
N PHE A 171 16.94 -3.68 -13.81
CA PHE A 171 18.22 -2.99 -13.66
C PHE A 171 18.87 -3.34 -12.32
N THR A 172 20.04 -2.82 -12.07
CA THR A 172 20.73 -2.94 -10.77
C THR A 172 20.77 -1.56 -10.12
N LEU A 173 20.44 -1.49 -8.85
CA LEU A 173 20.56 -0.25 -8.09
C LEU A 173 22.01 0.24 -8.08
N THR A 174 22.21 1.49 -8.42
CA THR A 174 23.53 2.17 -8.37
C THR A 174 23.52 3.23 -7.28
N GLN A 175 24.71 3.75 -6.96
CA GLN A 175 24.81 4.85 -6.00
C GLN A 175 23.96 6.06 -6.43
N ALA A 176 23.87 6.37 -7.73
CA ALA A 176 23.06 7.45 -8.24
C ALA A 176 21.53 7.27 -8.06
N HIS A 177 21.07 6.05 -7.79
CA HIS A 177 19.67 5.78 -7.43
C HIS A 177 19.42 5.94 -5.92
N ILE A 178 20.50 5.91 -5.13
CA ILE A 178 20.45 5.92 -3.67
C ILE A 178 20.56 7.36 -3.13
N ASP A 179 21.42 8.19 -3.77
CA ASP A 179 21.65 9.58 -3.41
C ASP A 179 20.46 10.50 -3.84
#